data_6d1c1e06e76baaeb1d62b158cdae1656
#
_entry.id   6d1c1e06e76baaeb1d62b158cdae1656
#
_cell.length_a   1.000
_cell.length_b   1.000
_cell.length_c   1.000
_cell.angle_alpha   90.00
_cell.angle_beta   90.00
_cell.angle_gamma   90.00
#
_symmetry.space_group_name_H-M   'P 1'
#
loop_
_entity.id
_entity.type
_entity.pdbx_description
1 polymer ?
#
loop_
_entity_poly.entity_id
_entity_poly.type
_entity_poly.pdbx_seq_one_letter_code
_entity_poly.pdbx_strand_id
1 'polypeptide(L)'
;GRKIPIYSVKREDKKVALSFDAAWGNEDTQILLETLDKYDVKVTFFMTGGWIESYPEDVKSIFAHGHDLGNHSEKHKHMSTISMRECEEELMGPHKKVQELTGYDMFLFRPPYGDYNNTLIEAADECGYYTIQWSVDSLDWKDYGADNIVKTVLNHKNLKDGAIILMHNGAKYTKDALPRIIEGLKEKGYEIVPVSQIIYTDNYEINHAGEQIKK
;
A
#
# COMPACT_ATOMS: atom_id res chain seq x y z
N GLY A 1 16.92 -5.74 19.29
CA GLY A 1 16.78 -4.35 18.94
C GLY A 1 15.43 -4.02 18.32
N ARG A 2 15.22 -2.77 18.00
CA ARG A 2 13.97 -2.31 17.39
C ARG A 2 13.87 -2.78 15.93
N LYS A 3 12.76 -3.44 15.60
CA LYS A 3 12.45 -3.83 14.23
C LYS A 3 11.71 -2.68 13.53
N ILE A 4 12.06 -2.42 12.28
CA ILE A 4 11.54 -1.29 11.50
C ILE A 4 10.92 -1.82 10.21
N PRO A 5 9.68 -1.40 9.86
CA PRO A 5 9.08 -1.74 8.57
C PRO A 5 9.70 -0.94 7.43
N ILE A 6 9.29 -1.27 6.20
CA ILE A 6 9.78 -0.62 4.99
C ILE A 6 8.94 0.63 4.72
N TYR A 7 9.55 1.81 4.79
CA TYR A 7 8.89 3.08 4.46
C TYR A 7 9.21 3.54 3.04
N SER A 8 10.40 3.21 2.57
CA SER A 8 10.88 3.56 1.24
C SER A 8 12.04 2.64 0.84
N VAL A 9 12.51 2.79 -0.39
CA VAL A 9 13.62 1.96 -0.90
C VAL A 9 14.67 2.87 -1.50
N LYS A 10 15.94 2.62 -1.19
CA LYS A 10 17.04 3.33 -1.83
C LYS A 10 17.22 2.82 -3.25
N ARG A 11 16.87 3.63 -4.22
CA ARG A 11 16.94 3.32 -5.65
C ARG A 11 17.51 4.51 -6.43
N GLU A 12 18.00 4.26 -7.64
CA GLU A 12 18.54 5.29 -8.51
C GLU A 12 17.91 5.22 -9.92
N ASP A 13 16.78 4.51 -10.05
CA ASP A 13 16.16 4.20 -11.35
C ASP A 13 14.82 4.91 -11.58
N LYS A 14 14.53 5.97 -10.83
CA LYS A 14 13.33 6.81 -10.99
C LYS A 14 12.02 6.03 -10.84
N LYS A 15 11.98 5.03 -9.97
CA LYS A 15 10.75 4.27 -9.70
C LYS A 15 10.10 4.72 -8.39
N VAL A 16 8.79 4.86 -8.40
CA VAL A 16 7.96 5.16 -7.22
C VAL A 16 6.75 4.24 -7.21
N ALA A 17 6.14 4.05 -6.05
CA ALA A 17 4.94 3.23 -5.92
C ALA A 17 3.77 4.04 -5.42
N LEU A 18 2.61 3.89 -6.08
CA LEU A 18 1.33 4.36 -5.56
C LEU A 18 0.65 3.21 -4.82
N SER A 19 0.08 3.49 -3.67
CA SER A 19 -0.65 2.50 -2.89
C SER A 19 -1.95 3.08 -2.35
N PHE A 20 -2.98 2.23 -2.28
CA PHE A 20 -4.33 2.61 -1.84
C PHE A 20 -4.75 1.69 -0.72
N ASP A 21 -5.07 2.25 0.45
CA ASP A 21 -5.69 1.49 1.52
C ASP A 21 -7.20 1.40 1.27
N ALA A 22 -7.77 0.22 1.44
CA ALA A 22 -9.20 -0.06 1.21
C ALA A 22 -9.79 -0.70 2.46
N ALA A 23 -10.54 0.10 3.22
CA ALA A 23 -11.19 -0.32 4.46
C ALA A 23 -12.69 0.01 4.48
N TRP A 24 -13.12 1.03 3.76
CA TRP A 24 -14.50 1.50 3.74
C TRP A 24 -14.96 1.76 2.32
N GLY A 25 -16.14 1.24 1.97
CA GLY A 25 -16.81 1.56 0.71
C GLY A 25 -16.07 1.11 -0.54
N ASN A 26 -16.78 1.05 -1.65
CA ASN A 26 -16.21 0.68 -2.95
C ASN A 26 -16.73 1.57 -4.09
N GLU A 27 -17.32 2.71 -3.75
CA GLU A 27 -17.96 3.59 -4.74
C GLU A 27 -16.98 4.09 -5.79
N ASP A 28 -15.70 4.26 -5.40
CA ASP A 28 -14.68 4.82 -6.28
C ASP A 28 -13.78 3.75 -6.92
N THR A 29 -13.90 2.49 -6.54
CA THR A 29 -12.96 1.44 -6.97
C THR A 29 -12.89 1.34 -8.49
N GLN A 30 -14.03 1.28 -9.18
CA GLN A 30 -14.03 1.16 -10.65
C GLN A 30 -13.46 2.40 -11.33
N ILE A 31 -13.74 3.58 -10.79
CA ILE A 31 -13.19 4.83 -11.33
C ILE A 31 -11.66 4.84 -11.21
N LEU A 32 -11.13 4.41 -10.06
CA LEU A 32 -9.68 4.30 -9.85
C LEU A 32 -9.07 3.31 -10.84
N LEU A 33 -9.68 2.13 -11.01
CA LEU A 33 -9.18 1.11 -11.94
C LEU A 33 -9.19 1.60 -13.39
N GLU A 34 -10.25 2.29 -13.82
CA GLU A 34 -10.33 2.85 -15.16
C GLU A 34 -9.24 3.89 -15.40
N THR A 35 -8.98 4.76 -14.42
CA THR A 35 -7.90 5.75 -14.51
C THR A 35 -6.54 5.07 -14.62
N LEU A 36 -6.29 4.06 -13.80
CA LEU A 36 -5.03 3.31 -13.83
C LEU A 36 -4.82 2.61 -15.18
N ASP A 37 -5.87 2.01 -15.73
CA ASP A 37 -5.83 1.38 -17.05
C ASP A 37 -5.54 2.40 -18.15
N LYS A 38 -6.19 3.56 -18.10
CA LYS A 38 -5.99 4.62 -19.09
C LYS A 38 -4.53 5.04 -19.20
N TYR A 39 -3.82 5.11 -18.09
CA TYR A 39 -2.41 5.51 -18.05
C TYR A 39 -1.44 4.34 -18.05
N ASP A 40 -1.95 3.10 -18.13
CA ASP A 40 -1.15 1.87 -18.07
C ASP A 40 -0.25 1.84 -16.83
N VAL A 41 -0.83 2.10 -15.67
CA VAL A 41 -0.16 2.14 -14.37
C VAL A 41 -0.64 1.01 -13.49
N LYS A 42 0.30 0.28 -12.87
CA LYS A 42 0.00 -0.75 -11.88
C LYS A 42 0.37 -0.24 -10.48
N VAL A 43 -0.47 -0.55 -9.51
CA VAL A 43 -0.37 -0.06 -8.13
C VAL A 43 -0.57 -1.19 -7.14
N THR A 44 -0.62 -0.87 -5.86
CA THR A 44 -0.90 -1.82 -4.78
C THR A 44 -2.12 -1.38 -4.01
N PHE A 45 -3.06 -2.31 -3.77
CA PHE A 45 -4.20 -2.09 -2.89
C PHE A 45 -4.00 -2.90 -1.62
N PHE A 46 -4.01 -2.24 -0.47
CA PHE A 46 -3.98 -2.90 0.84
C PHE A 46 -5.41 -2.96 1.37
N MET A 47 -5.96 -4.17 1.49
CA MET A 47 -7.38 -4.40 1.76
C MET A 47 -7.59 -5.05 3.11
N THR A 48 -8.56 -4.55 3.90
CA THR A 48 -8.95 -5.24 5.13
C THR A 48 -9.77 -6.49 4.82
N GLY A 49 -9.80 -7.42 5.78
CA GLY A 49 -10.65 -8.60 5.66
C GLY A 49 -12.12 -8.26 5.49
N GLY A 50 -12.60 -7.24 6.22
CA GLY A 50 -13.97 -6.77 6.07
C GLY A 50 -14.28 -6.23 4.68
N TRP A 51 -13.35 -5.49 4.09
CA TRP A 51 -13.50 -4.97 2.74
C TRP A 51 -13.54 -6.10 1.70
N ILE A 52 -12.63 -7.06 1.84
CA ILE A 52 -12.57 -8.24 0.95
C ILE A 52 -13.89 -9.02 1.00
N GLU A 53 -14.40 -9.25 2.20
CA GLU A 53 -15.65 -9.98 2.41
C GLU A 53 -16.86 -9.24 1.83
N SER A 54 -16.88 -7.90 1.97
CA SER A 54 -17.99 -7.08 1.46
C SER A 54 -17.96 -6.92 -0.05
N TYR A 55 -16.76 -6.90 -0.66
CA TYR A 55 -16.59 -6.57 -2.08
C TYR A 55 -15.70 -7.58 -2.82
N PRO A 56 -16.07 -8.88 -2.82
CA PRO A 56 -15.23 -9.91 -3.43
C PRO A 56 -15.03 -9.72 -4.93
N GLU A 57 -16.03 -9.17 -5.64
CA GLU A 57 -15.90 -8.93 -7.07
C GLU A 57 -14.90 -7.82 -7.38
N ASP A 58 -14.82 -6.80 -6.50
CA ASP A 58 -13.80 -5.76 -6.65
C ASP A 58 -12.40 -6.30 -6.41
N VAL A 59 -12.22 -7.22 -5.46
CA VAL A 59 -10.93 -7.89 -5.23
C VAL A 59 -10.50 -8.64 -6.48
N LYS A 60 -11.40 -9.41 -7.09
CA LYS A 60 -11.13 -10.12 -8.35
C LYS A 60 -10.78 -9.16 -9.47
N SER A 61 -11.48 -8.02 -9.56
CA SER A 61 -11.24 -7.00 -10.57
C SER A 61 -9.87 -6.36 -10.42
N ILE A 62 -9.48 -5.99 -9.20
CA ILE A 62 -8.16 -5.44 -8.89
C ILE A 62 -7.07 -6.44 -9.34
N PHE A 63 -7.25 -7.70 -8.99
CA PHE A 63 -6.31 -8.76 -9.37
C PHE A 63 -6.23 -8.95 -10.89
N ALA A 64 -7.38 -9.01 -11.56
CA ALA A 64 -7.46 -9.19 -13.01
C ALA A 64 -6.82 -8.03 -13.78
N HIS A 65 -6.87 -6.81 -13.23
CA HIS A 65 -6.23 -5.63 -13.82
C HIS A 65 -4.72 -5.57 -13.56
N GLY A 66 -4.16 -6.56 -12.84
CA GLY A 66 -2.71 -6.67 -12.67
C GLY A 66 -2.11 -5.88 -11.53
N HIS A 67 -2.92 -5.40 -10.59
CA HIS A 67 -2.42 -4.70 -9.41
C HIS A 67 -2.02 -5.67 -8.31
N ASP A 68 -1.11 -5.24 -7.43
CA ASP A 68 -0.79 -6.00 -6.22
C ASP A 68 -2.01 -6.06 -5.30
N LEU A 69 -2.23 -7.22 -4.70
CA LEU A 69 -3.15 -7.38 -3.58
C LEU A 69 -2.33 -7.41 -2.29
N GLY A 70 -2.60 -6.49 -1.39
CA GLY A 70 -1.94 -6.38 -0.10
C GLY A 70 -2.91 -6.55 1.06
N ASN A 71 -2.38 -6.91 2.21
CA ASN A 71 -3.10 -7.23 3.44
C ASN A 71 -3.12 -6.00 4.36
N HIS A 72 -4.30 -5.58 4.80
CA HIS A 72 -4.45 -4.45 5.73
C HIS A 72 -5.13 -4.89 7.03
N SER A 73 -4.86 -6.13 7.46
CA SER A 73 -5.44 -6.83 8.61
C SER A 73 -6.91 -7.21 8.41
N GLU A 74 -7.43 -8.02 9.32
CA GLU A 74 -8.82 -8.49 9.26
C GLU A 74 -9.80 -7.40 9.70
N LYS A 75 -9.55 -6.76 10.85
CA LYS A 75 -10.49 -5.85 11.51
C LYS A 75 -9.97 -4.43 11.71
N HIS A 76 -8.89 -4.05 11.07
CA HIS A 76 -8.31 -2.70 11.14
C HIS A 76 -8.01 -2.25 12.59
N LYS A 77 -7.47 -3.15 13.39
CA LYS A 77 -7.11 -2.87 14.79
C LYS A 77 -5.78 -2.13 14.92
N HIS A 78 -5.55 -1.54 16.07
CA HIS A 78 -4.20 -1.09 16.46
C HIS A 78 -3.38 -2.32 16.82
N MET A 79 -2.53 -2.75 15.90
CA MET A 79 -1.84 -4.05 15.98
C MET A 79 -0.75 -4.12 17.03
N SER A 80 -0.28 -2.97 17.55
CA SER A 80 0.69 -2.94 18.65
C SER A 80 0.08 -3.26 20.03
N THR A 81 -1.24 -3.37 20.10
CA THR A 81 -1.96 -3.59 21.37
C THR A 81 -2.44 -5.01 21.59
N ILE A 82 -2.17 -5.91 20.64
CA ILE A 82 -2.65 -7.28 20.68
C ILE A 82 -1.49 -8.28 20.73
N SER A 83 -1.80 -9.53 21.08
CA SER A 83 -0.80 -10.59 21.23
C SER A 83 -0.24 -11.06 19.87
N MET A 84 0.87 -11.79 19.91
CA MET A 84 1.45 -12.46 18.74
C MET A 84 0.40 -13.30 18.01
N ARG A 85 -0.35 -14.12 18.75
CA ARG A 85 -1.38 -14.98 18.16
C ARG A 85 -2.49 -14.18 17.49
N GLU A 86 -2.94 -13.10 18.12
CA GLU A 86 -3.95 -12.23 17.51
C GLU A 86 -3.42 -11.52 16.28
N CYS A 87 -2.15 -11.12 16.27
CA CYS A 87 -1.50 -10.57 15.07
C CYS A 87 -1.54 -11.58 13.93
N GLU A 88 -1.20 -12.84 14.19
CA GLU A 88 -1.23 -13.91 13.19
C GLU A 88 -2.65 -14.12 12.64
N GLU A 89 -3.66 -14.12 13.52
CA GLU A 89 -5.07 -14.26 13.11
C GLU A 89 -5.51 -13.09 12.23
N GLU A 90 -5.11 -11.86 12.58
CA GLU A 90 -5.43 -10.66 11.80
C GLU A 90 -4.77 -10.68 10.42
N LEU A 91 -3.62 -11.32 10.27
CA LEU A 91 -2.93 -11.48 9.00
C LEU A 91 -3.51 -12.63 8.17
N MET A 92 -3.80 -13.76 8.80
CA MET A 92 -4.26 -14.95 8.08
C MET A 92 -5.72 -14.89 7.65
N GLY A 93 -6.55 -14.06 8.29
CA GLY A 93 -7.93 -13.84 7.87
C GLY A 93 -8.03 -13.33 6.44
N PRO A 94 -7.46 -12.15 6.12
CA PRO A 94 -7.45 -11.64 4.74
C PRO A 94 -6.69 -12.55 3.78
N HIS A 95 -5.60 -13.15 4.23
CA HIS A 95 -4.79 -14.05 3.39
C HIS A 95 -5.63 -15.18 2.81
N LYS A 96 -6.37 -15.87 3.67
CA LYS A 96 -7.24 -16.98 3.25
C LYS A 96 -8.36 -16.52 2.34
N LYS A 97 -8.98 -15.38 2.64
CA LYS A 97 -10.06 -14.81 1.82
C LYS A 97 -9.60 -14.51 0.40
N VAL A 98 -8.44 -13.87 0.26
CA VAL A 98 -7.87 -13.56 -1.05
C VAL A 98 -7.48 -14.83 -1.80
N GLN A 99 -6.86 -15.77 -1.11
CA GLN A 99 -6.47 -17.06 -1.70
C GLN A 99 -7.69 -17.82 -2.26
N GLU A 100 -8.79 -17.82 -1.52
CA GLU A 100 -10.04 -18.46 -1.98
C GLU A 100 -10.64 -17.77 -3.20
N LEU A 101 -10.56 -16.43 -3.26
CA LEU A 101 -11.12 -15.66 -4.36
C LEU A 101 -10.28 -15.71 -5.64
N THR A 102 -8.95 -15.69 -5.51
CA THR A 102 -8.05 -15.45 -6.63
C THR A 102 -6.95 -16.50 -6.81
N GLY A 103 -6.71 -17.33 -5.82
CA GLY A 103 -5.58 -18.25 -5.80
C GLY A 103 -4.24 -17.58 -5.46
N TYR A 104 -4.24 -16.29 -5.21
CA TYR A 104 -3.03 -15.52 -4.95
C TYR A 104 -2.64 -15.55 -3.47
N ASP A 105 -1.35 -15.76 -3.21
CA ASP A 105 -0.78 -15.68 -1.86
C ASP A 105 -0.18 -14.31 -1.64
N MET A 106 -0.86 -13.47 -0.87
CA MET A 106 -0.37 -12.13 -0.54
C MET A 106 0.93 -12.20 0.27
N PHE A 107 1.81 -11.23 0.09
CA PHE A 107 3.05 -11.15 0.86
C PHE A 107 3.41 -9.72 1.30
N LEU A 108 2.52 -8.75 1.05
CA LEU A 108 2.67 -7.36 1.47
C LEU A 108 1.61 -7.03 2.52
N PHE A 109 2.03 -6.46 3.62
CA PHE A 109 1.15 -6.09 4.73
C PHE A 109 1.38 -4.64 5.13
N ARG A 110 0.31 -3.88 5.32
CA ARG A 110 0.38 -2.53 5.87
C ARG A 110 -0.38 -2.49 7.20
N PRO A 111 0.29 -2.14 8.31
CA PRO A 111 -0.40 -2.02 9.59
C PRO A 111 -1.44 -0.91 9.55
N PRO A 112 -2.66 -1.15 10.08
CA PRO A 112 -3.63 -0.08 10.26
C PRO A 112 -3.04 1.07 11.09
N TYR A 113 -3.31 2.30 10.69
CA TYR A 113 -2.82 3.52 11.33
C TYR A 113 -1.29 3.68 11.30
N GLY A 114 -0.58 2.81 10.60
CA GLY A 114 0.87 2.74 10.70
C GLY A 114 1.36 2.27 12.07
N ASP A 115 0.48 1.69 12.88
CA ASP A 115 0.79 1.26 14.25
C ASP A 115 1.47 -0.10 14.26
N TYR A 116 2.67 -0.16 14.83
CA TYR A 116 3.46 -1.40 14.89
C TYR A 116 4.35 -1.46 16.13
N ASN A 117 4.79 -2.67 16.44
CA ASN A 117 5.83 -2.95 17.41
C ASN A 117 6.62 -4.19 16.93
N ASN A 118 7.61 -4.60 17.70
CA ASN A 118 8.42 -5.77 17.32
C ASN A 118 7.60 -7.04 17.20
N THR A 119 6.63 -7.23 18.09
CA THR A 119 5.76 -8.42 18.08
C THR A 119 5.00 -8.53 16.75
N LEU A 120 4.43 -7.43 16.28
CA LEU A 120 3.71 -7.41 15.01
C LEU A 120 4.64 -7.74 13.84
N ILE A 121 5.81 -7.12 13.79
CA ILE A 121 6.75 -7.35 12.69
C ILE A 121 7.21 -8.81 12.69
N GLU A 122 7.47 -9.39 13.87
CA GLU A 122 7.83 -10.81 13.98
C GLU A 122 6.68 -11.70 13.49
N ALA A 123 5.44 -11.41 13.87
CA ALA A 123 4.27 -12.15 13.40
C ALA A 123 4.14 -12.07 11.88
N ALA A 124 4.32 -10.88 11.31
CA ALA A 124 4.26 -10.68 9.87
C ALA A 124 5.36 -11.48 9.16
N ASP A 125 6.60 -11.43 9.66
CA ASP A 125 7.72 -12.19 9.10
C ASP A 125 7.42 -13.69 9.11
N GLU A 126 6.91 -14.21 10.21
CA GLU A 126 6.55 -15.63 10.34
C GLU A 126 5.43 -16.04 9.39
N CYS A 127 4.51 -15.14 9.10
CA CYS A 127 3.42 -15.38 8.15
C CYS A 127 3.83 -15.16 6.69
N GLY A 128 5.10 -14.82 6.43
CA GLY A 128 5.61 -14.62 5.07
C GLY A 128 5.35 -13.24 4.49
N TYR A 129 5.17 -12.23 5.32
CA TYR A 129 4.84 -10.87 4.89
C TYR A 129 6.01 -9.90 5.07
N TYR A 130 6.12 -8.96 4.13
CA TYR A 130 6.92 -7.75 4.28
C TYR A 130 6.01 -6.66 4.83
N THR A 131 6.44 -5.98 5.89
CA THR A 131 5.66 -4.90 6.51
C THR A 131 5.98 -3.58 5.82
N ILE A 132 4.97 -2.97 5.20
CA ILE A 132 5.09 -1.81 4.32
C ILE A 132 4.39 -0.61 4.95
N GLN A 133 5.14 0.48 5.15
CA GLN A 133 4.62 1.78 5.52
C GLN A 133 4.59 2.68 4.27
N TRP A 134 4.86 3.96 4.42
CA TRP A 134 4.92 4.93 3.33
C TRP A 134 5.91 6.04 3.69
N SER A 135 6.41 6.71 2.67
CA SER A 135 7.28 7.88 2.84
C SER A 135 6.63 9.17 2.38
N VAL A 136 5.55 9.08 1.59
CA VAL A 136 4.77 10.22 1.11
C VAL A 136 3.30 9.97 1.45
N ASP A 137 2.78 10.73 2.40
CA ASP A 137 1.34 10.71 2.72
C ASP A 137 0.65 11.78 1.88
N SER A 138 -0.29 11.39 1.06
CA SER A 138 -1.05 12.32 0.22
C SER A 138 -1.98 13.21 1.04
N LEU A 139 -2.28 12.82 2.29
CA LEU A 139 -3.24 13.47 3.17
C LEU A 139 -4.64 13.58 2.54
N ASP A 140 -4.98 12.64 1.64
CA ASP A 140 -6.27 12.62 0.95
C ASP A 140 -7.44 12.44 1.93
N TRP A 141 -7.19 11.76 3.05
CA TRP A 141 -8.19 11.52 4.10
C TRP A 141 -8.61 12.79 4.83
N LYS A 142 -7.88 13.90 4.68
CA LYS A 142 -8.24 15.19 5.30
C LYS A 142 -9.27 15.99 4.50
N ASP A 143 -9.61 15.54 3.30
CA ASP A 143 -10.64 16.15 2.44
C ASP A 143 -10.40 17.64 2.12
N TYR A 144 -9.13 18.02 1.92
CA TYR A 144 -8.76 19.39 1.57
C TYR A 144 -8.93 19.71 0.07
N GLY A 145 -9.37 18.74 -0.74
CA GLY A 145 -9.60 18.91 -2.16
C GLY A 145 -8.51 18.31 -3.04
N ALA A 146 -8.85 18.13 -4.32
CA ALA A 146 -7.96 17.50 -5.30
C ALA A 146 -6.65 18.27 -5.49
N ASP A 147 -6.73 19.62 -5.60
CA ASP A 147 -5.54 20.46 -5.77
C ASP A 147 -4.55 20.28 -4.63
N ASN A 148 -5.05 20.19 -3.39
CA ASN A 148 -4.21 19.99 -2.21
C ASN A 148 -3.50 18.64 -2.27
N ILE A 149 -4.22 17.57 -2.65
CA ILE A 149 -3.67 16.22 -2.77
C ILE A 149 -2.53 16.21 -3.80
N VAL A 150 -2.77 16.78 -4.97
CA VAL A 150 -1.79 16.84 -6.06
C VAL A 150 -0.52 17.57 -5.59
N LYS A 151 -0.68 18.75 -4.99
CA LYS A 151 0.47 19.53 -4.49
C LYS A 151 1.22 18.80 -3.38
N THR A 152 0.49 18.20 -2.45
CA THR A 152 1.08 17.46 -1.33
C THR A 152 1.98 16.33 -1.82
N VAL A 153 1.53 15.57 -2.82
CA VAL A 153 2.32 14.48 -3.38
C VAL A 153 3.46 14.99 -4.24
N LEU A 154 3.18 15.84 -5.22
CA LEU A 154 4.19 16.24 -6.21
C LEU A 154 5.28 17.15 -5.66
N ASN A 155 5.00 17.89 -4.59
CA ASN A 155 5.95 18.77 -3.94
C ASN A 155 6.48 18.23 -2.60
N HIS A 156 6.16 16.97 -2.29
CA HIS A 156 6.57 16.37 -1.03
C HIS A 156 8.10 16.26 -0.93
N LYS A 157 8.65 16.62 0.25
CA LYS A 157 10.10 16.56 0.50
C LYS A 157 10.69 15.15 0.35
N ASN A 158 9.87 14.12 0.53
CA ASN A 158 10.28 12.72 0.43
C ASN A 158 9.94 12.07 -0.92
N LEU A 159 9.45 12.85 -1.88
CA LEU A 159 9.21 12.34 -3.23
C LEU A 159 10.57 12.23 -3.94
N LYS A 160 11.03 11.01 -4.06
CA LYS A 160 12.30 10.66 -4.70
C LYS A 160 12.24 9.21 -5.15
N ASP A 161 13.27 8.75 -5.85
CA ASP A 161 13.39 7.35 -6.26
C ASP A 161 13.14 6.45 -5.05
N GLY A 162 12.29 5.45 -5.20
CA GLY A 162 11.96 4.50 -4.15
C GLY A 162 10.89 4.95 -3.17
N ALA A 163 10.24 6.10 -3.39
CA ALA A 163 9.14 6.56 -2.55
C ALA A 163 7.92 5.64 -2.64
N ILE A 164 7.25 5.45 -1.51
CA ILE A 164 5.98 4.74 -1.42
C ILE A 164 4.93 5.77 -1.00
N ILE A 165 3.92 5.95 -1.84
CA ILE A 165 2.90 6.99 -1.69
C ILE A 165 1.61 6.37 -1.15
N LEU A 166 1.08 6.95 -0.09
CA LEU A 166 -0.17 6.51 0.54
C LEU A 166 -1.36 7.31 0.03
N MET A 167 -2.36 6.61 -0.46
CA MET A 167 -3.68 7.14 -0.78
C MET A 167 -4.74 6.18 -0.27
N HIS A 168 -5.99 6.58 -0.31
CA HIS A 168 -7.12 5.76 0.18
C HIS A 168 -8.17 5.57 -0.91
N ASN A 169 -8.66 4.34 -1.02
CA ASN A 169 -9.83 4.03 -1.82
C ASN A 169 -11.06 4.47 -1.02
N GLY A 170 -11.80 5.46 -1.55
CA GLY A 170 -12.99 6.00 -0.90
C GLY A 170 -12.81 7.36 -0.25
N ALA A 171 -11.59 7.91 -0.19
CA ALA A 171 -11.40 9.30 0.22
C ALA A 171 -12.03 10.22 -0.84
N LYS A 172 -12.63 11.30 -0.39
CA LYS A 172 -13.56 12.12 -1.19
C LYS A 172 -12.98 12.63 -2.52
N TYR A 173 -11.70 13.03 -2.55
CA TYR A 173 -11.11 13.68 -3.72
C TYR A 173 -10.00 12.88 -4.39
N THR A 174 -9.73 11.66 -3.92
CA THR A 174 -8.63 10.85 -4.45
C THR A 174 -8.85 10.51 -5.93
N LYS A 175 -10.05 10.12 -6.30
CA LYS A 175 -10.39 9.81 -7.70
C LYS A 175 -10.17 11.02 -8.63
N ASP A 176 -10.42 12.22 -8.13
CA ASP A 176 -10.24 13.46 -8.92
C ASP A 176 -8.76 13.85 -9.03
N ALA A 177 -7.97 13.58 -7.99
CA ALA A 177 -6.56 13.90 -7.95
C ALA A 177 -5.70 12.90 -8.73
N LEU A 178 -6.12 11.64 -8.81
CA LEU A 178 -5.29 10.55 -9.34
C LEU A 178 -4.75 10.80 -10.76
N PRO A 179 -5.56 11.22 -11.74
CA PRO A 179 -5.03 11.49 -13.09
C PRO A 179 -3.89 12.52 -13.08
N ARG A 180 -4.05 13.58 -12.30
CA ARG A 180 -3.07 14.66 -12.20
C ARG A 180 -1.80 14.21 -11.48
N ILE A 181 -1.92 13.34 -10.48
CA ILE A 181 -0.76 12.75 -9.79
C ILE A 181 0.03 11.88 -10.77
N ILE A 182 -0.65 11.02 -11.52
CA ILE A 182 0.01 10.15 -12.50
C ILE A 182 0.74 10.99 -13.55
N GLU A 183 0.06 11.97 -14.12
CA GLU A 183 0.65 12.86 -15.13
C GLU A 183 1.86 13.59 -14.56
N GLY A 184 1.74 14.15 -13.35
CA GLY A 184 2.82 14.88 -12.70
C GLY A 184 4.04 14.01 -12.36
N LEU A 185 3.82 12.78 -11.91
CA LEU A 185 4.91 11.85 -11.63
C LEU A 185 5.64 11.47 -12.93
N LYS A 186 4.90 11.17 -13.99
CA LYS A 186 5.48 10.86 -15.30
C LYS A 186 6.26 12.04 -15.87
N GLU A 187 5.72 13.25 -15.73
CA GLU A 187 6.39 14.48 -16.19
C GLU A 187 7.71 14.70 -15.45
N LYS A 188 7.80 14.33 -14.19
CA LYS A 188 9.04 14.38 -13.42
C LYS A 188 10.03 13.25 -13.79
N GLY A 189 9.64 12.36 -14.66
CA GLY A 189 10.48 11.24 -15.12
C GLY A 189 10.35 9.96 -14.29
N TYR A 190 9.39 9.89 -13.39
CA TYR A 190 9.18 8.69 -12.57
C TYR A 190 8.39 7.63 -13.35
N GLU A 191 8.81 6.37 -13.17
CA GLU A 191 8.03 5.20 -13.55
C GLU A 191 7.25 4.74 -12.30
N ILE A 192 5.95 4.56 -12.44
CA ILE A 192 5.10 4.10 -11.36
C ILE A 192 5.01 2.59 -11.42
N VAL A 193 5.38 1.91 -10.34
CA VAL A 193 5.35 0.45 -10.25
C VAL A 193 4.60 0.02 -8.98
N PRO A 194 4.07 -1.22 -8.92
CA PRO A 194 3.50 -1.72 -7.68
C PRO A 194 4.59 -1.92 -6.62
N VAL A 195 4.19 -1.93 -5.35
CA VAL A 195 5.13 -2.07 -4.22
C VAL A 195 5.98 -3.34 -4.36
N SER A 196 5.39 -4.43 -4.87
CA SER A 196 6.13 -5.68 -5.09
C SER A 196 7.33 -5.54 -6.03
N GLN A 197 7.32 -4.53 -6.90
CA GLN A 197 8.40 -4.27 -7.84
C GLN A 197 9.36 -3.18 -7.38
N ILE A 198 9.04 -2.48 -6.29
CA ILE A 198 9.92 -1.45 -5.76
C ILE A 198 10.80 -1.97 -4.63
N ILE A 199 10.31 -2.89 -3.81
CA ILE A 199 11.04 -3.43 -2.66
C ILE A 199 12.05 -4.50 -3.06
N TYR A 200 13.06 -4.69 -2.21
CA TYR A 200 13.95 -5.84 -2.27
C TYR A 200 13.37 -6.94 -1.38
N THR A 201 13.47 -8.18 -1.83
CA THR A 201 12.96 -9.35 -1.10
C THR A 201 14.07 -10.20 -0.49
N ASP A 202 15.32 -9.92 -0.83
CA ASP A 202 16.50 -10.59 -0.28
C ASP A 202 17.70 -9.64 -0.26
N ASN A 203 18.72 -9.99 0.48
CA ASN A 203 20.00 -9.28 0.53
C ASN A 203 19.83 -7.77 0.74
N TYR A 204 19.08 -7.40 1.78
CA TYR A 204 18.86 -6.00 2.11
C TYR A 204 18.95 -5.79 3.62
N GLU A 205 19.09 -4.54 4.01
CA GLU A 205 18.90 -4.07 5.37
C GLU A 205 17.93 -2.89 5.37
N ILE A 206 17.39 -2.55 6.52
CA ILE A 206 16.52 -1.38 6.67
C ILE A 206 17.19 -0.45 7.67
N ASN A 207 17.46 0.80 7.26
CA ASN A 207 18.09 1.77 8.15
C ASN A 207 17.08 2.34 9.16
N HIS A 208 17.54 3.18 10.07
CA HIS A 208 16.69 3.74 11.13
C HIS A 208 15.55 4.63 10.61
N ALA A 209 15.63 5.10 9.38
CA ALA A 209 14.57 5.88 8.73
C ALA A 209 13.55 5.00 8.00
N GLY A 210 13.73 3.67 8.03
CA GLY A 210 12.83 2.76 7.33
C GLY A 210 13.13 2.64 5.84
N GLU A 211 14.30 3.07 5.40
CA GLU A 211 14.71 2.94 4.01
C GLU A 211 15.40 1.59 3.81
N GLN A 212 14.91 0.81 2.85
CA GLN A 212 15.47 -0.47 2.47
C GLN A 212 16.72 -0.25 1.61
N ILE A 213 17.82 -0.87 1.97
CA ILE A 213 19.11 -0.69 1.29
C ILE A 213 19.62 -2.05 0.86
N LYS A 214 19.92 -2.21 -0.42
CA LYS A 214 20.47 -3.46 -0.95
C LYS A 214 21.89 -3.66 -0.42
N LYS A 215 22.17 -4.90 -0.02
CA LYS A 215 23.53 -5.31 0.40
C LYS A 215 24.36 -5.79 -0.77
#